data_66e6c8ee3a72e65d7f5ed6ead2388f1d
#
_entry.id   66e6c8ee3a72e65d7f5ed6ead2388f1d
#
_cell.length_a   1.000
_cell.length_b   1.000
_cell.length_c   1.000
_cell.angle_alpha   90.00
_cell.angle_beta   90.00
_cell.angle_gamma   90.00
#
_symmetry.space_group_name_H-M   'P 1'
#
loop_
_entity.id
_entity.type
_entity.pdbx_description
1 polymer ?
#
loop_
_entity_poly.entity_id
_entity_poly.type
_entity_poly.pdbx_seq_one_letter_code
_entity_poly.pdbx_strand_id
1 'polypeptide(L)'
;MNTPWMYKAMKRLLLPLMILLCLGARAQQKYDVAAYLYPAYAYGDPRLRPFWPSGMGEWETVLTMQQRYPRHEWNRHPLWGPINEADPAVMEMEIEQATRHGVNVFIFDWYWYDGRPWMETTLTEGFLKAPNRDKMQFYLMWANHNVGNDWDTRISHLWEPNIIYRGGVDREEFEKICKRNIELFFKQPNYYKIDGKPVFMIYEVSTFIEGIGGVEAAIDALKWFCKEVKKAGFPDLELQFAMWDSQFNYSGVDEAKVKAGRPRDEFARKLGFNSMTHYQFCHFIWMDDDYQNILNRAYEEWDKLDEEFTIPYYPHVSIGWDNSPRFGESAVVKENTPERFEGALRRAKAWLDARPKMHKLITVNSWNEWTETSYLQPDDVYGYGYLDAVKHVFIDEQ
;
A
#
# COMPACT_ATOMS: atom_id res chain seq x y z
N MET A 1 42.09 50.35 -21.72
CA MET A 1 40.79 50.52 -22.35
C MET A 1 39.92 49.34 -21.89
N ASN A 2 39.17 49.55 -20.84
CA ASN A 2 38.27 48.52 -20.28
C ASN A 2 36.87 48.73 -20.89
N THR A 3 36.44 47.83 -21.71
CA THR A 3 35.15 47.89 -22.40
C THR A 3 34.01 47.49 -21.48
N PRO A 4 33.04 48.37 -21.18
CA PRO A 4 31.88 48.10 -20.29
C PRO A 4 30.93 47.04 -20.81
N TRP A 5 31.15 46.55 -22.00
CA TRP A 5 30.25 45.62 -22.70
C TRP A 5 30.35 44.16 -22.22
N MET A 6 31.54 43.73 -21.83
CA MET A 6 31.75 42.34 -21.32
C MET A 6 31.11 42.11 -19.94
N TYR A 7 31.02 43.15 -19.08
CA TYR A 7 30.43 43.04 -17.75
C TYR A 7 28.89 42.90 -17.77
N LYS A 8 28.22 43.48 -18.80
CA LYS A 8 26.76 43.33 -18.98
C LYS A 8 26.37 41.98 -19.58
N ALA A 9 27.23 41.38 -20.39
CA ALA A 9 26.97 40.04 -20.97
C ALA A 9 27.14 38.94 -19.94
N MET A 10 28.13 39.01 -19.05
CA MET A 10 28.31 38.05 -17.96
C MET A 10 27.19 38.09 -16.93
N LYS A 11 26.62 39.26 -16.57
CA LYS A 11 25.50 39.37 -15.65
C LYS A 11 24.19 38.82 -16.24
N ARG A 12 24.01 38.83 -17.57
CA ARG A 12 22.81 38.26 -18.23
C ARG A 12 22.85 36.74 -18.38
N LEU A 13 24.04 36.12 -18.37
CA LEU A 13 24.21 34.67 -18.42
C LEU A 13 24.21 34.00 -17.04
N LEU A 14 24.61 34.71 -15.98
CA LEU A 14 24.64 34.16 -14.63
C LEU A 14 23.28 34.14 -13.93
N LEU A 15 22.36 35.07 -14.29
CA LEU A 15 21.01 35.09 -13.71
C LEU A 15 20.13 33.90 -14.08
N PRO A 16 20.04 33.43 -15.36
CA PRO A 16 19.30 32.24 -15.68
C PRO A 16 19.96 30.96 -15.18
N LEU A 17 21.30 30.93 -15.00
CA LEU A 17 21.99 29.76 -14.44
C LEU A 17 21.76 29.61 -12.93
N MET A 18 21.69 30.75 -12.19
CA MET A 18 21.31 30.72 -10.77
C MET A 18 19.83 30.39 -10.54
N ILE A 19 18.93 30.77 -11.44
CA ILE A 19 17.51 30.43 -11.35
C ILE A 19 17.27 28.94 -11.68
N LEU A 20 18.07 28.33 -12.57
CA LEU A 20 18.04 26.89 -12.83
C LEU A 20 18.62 26.05 -11.67
N LEU A 21 19.56 26.60 -10.89
CA LEU A 21 20.13 25.92 -9.71
C LEU A 21 19.27 26.08 -8.45
N CYS A 22 18.30 26.99 -8.44
CA CYS A 22 17.31 27.11 -7.37
C CYS A 22 16.03 26.29 -7.61
N LEU A 23 15.87 25.61 -8.77
CA LEU A 23 14.82 24.64 -9.00
C LEU A 23 15.24 23.30 -8.39
N GLY A 24 15.16 23.23 -7.04
CA GLY A 24 14.79 22.07 -6.29
C GLY A 24 15.73 20.89 -6.35
N ALA A 25 16.91 20.97 -5.76
CA ALA A 25 17.35 19.79 -5.03
C ALA A 25 16.49 19.73 -3.73
N ARG A 26 15.27 19.21 -3.84
CA ARG A 26 14.58 18.66 -2.67
C ARG A 26 15.55 17.60 -2.14
N ALA A 27 16.03 17.75 -0.91
CA ALA A 27 16.80 16.69 -0.28
C ALA A 27 15.96 15.42 -0.43
N GLN A 28 16.48 14.44 -1.17
CA GLN A 28 15.78 13.19 -1.38
C GLN A 28 15.59 12.57 0.01
N GLN A 29 14.35 12.34 0.41
CA GLN A 29 14.05 11.72 1.68
C GLN A 29 14.81 10.39 1.75
N LYS A 30 15.51 10.15 2.85
CA LYS A 30 16.38 8.97 3.01
C LYS A 30 15.59 7.67 3.02
N TYR A 31 14.32 7.73 3.44
CA TYR A 31 13.43 6.58 3.56
C TYR A 31 12.20 6.79 2.68
N ASP A 32 11.76 5.73 2.03
CA ASP A 32 10.45 5.68 1.39
C ASP A 32 9.45 5.13 2.41
N VAL A 33 8.51 5.98 2.83
CA VAL A 33 7.40 5.62 3.72
C VAL A 33 6.17 5.48 2.85
N ALA A 34 5.77 4.23 2.62
CA ALA A 34 4.69 3.88 1.70
C ALA A 34 3.44 3.47 2.48
N ALA A 35 2.36 4.25 2.37
CA ALA A 35 1.08 3.95 2.99
C ALA A 35 0.13 3.28 1.99
N TYR A 36 -0.49 2.16 2.40
CA TYR A 36 -1.58 1.55 1.64
C TYR A 36 -2.76 2.50 1.57
N LEU A 37 -3.35 2.66 0.40
CA LEU A 37 -4.51 3.49 0.15
C LEU A 37 -5.64 2.62 -0.40
N TYR A 38 -6.67 2.46 0.42
CA TYR A 38 -7.88 1.72 0.09
C TYR A 38 -8.87 2.62 -0.64
N PRO A 39 -9.27 2.32 -1.89
CA PRO A 39 -9.94 3.29 -2.76
C PRO A 39 -11.47 3.28 -2.67
N ALA A 40 -12.07 2.81 -1.58
CA ALA A 40 -13.52 2.68 -1.45
C ALA A 40 -14.23 3.97 -1.04
N TYR A 41 -13.53 5.09 -0.91
CA TYR A 41 -14.07 6.39 -0.49
C TYR A 41 -14.33 7.35 -1.66
N ALA A 42 -14.50 6.79 -2.86
CA ALA A 42 -14.89 7.52 -4.06
C ALA A 42 -16.41 7.52 -4.26
N TYR A 43 -16.97 8.67 -4.59
CA TYR A 43 -18.41 8.82 -4.79
C TYR A 43 -18.83 8.47 -6.22
N GLY A 44 -20.04 7.94 -6.34
CA GLY A 44 -20.72 7.83 -7.62
C GLY A 44 -20.37 6.61 -8.47
N ASP A 45 -19.46 5.73 -8.05
CA ASP A 45 -19.22 4.47 -8.78
C ASP A 45 -20.43 3.54 -8.64
N PRO A 46 -21.16 3.21 -9.74
CA PRO A 46 -22.36 2.39 -9.66
C PRO A 46 -22.07 0.95 -9.24
N ARG A 47 -20.83 0.45 -9.37
CA ARG A 47 -20.44 -0.90 -8.96
C ARG A 47 -20.24 -1.03 -7.45
N LEU A 48 -20.16 0.08 -6.71
CA LEU A 48 -20.11 0.10 -5.26
C LEU A 48 -21.51 0.07 -4.62
N ARG A 49 -22.54 0.48 -5.35
CA ARG A 49 -23.92 0.52 -4.82
C ARG A 49 -24.50 -0.78 -4.29
N PRO A 50 -24.13 -1.96 -4.81
CA PRO A 50 -24.55 -3.22 -4.18
C PRO A 50 -24.11 -3.35 -2.70
N PHE A 51 -22.96 -2.77 -2.35
CA PHE A 51 -22.38 -2.77 -1.00
C PHE A 51 -22.76 -1.53 -0.21
N TRP A 52 -22.73 -0.37 -0.86
CA TRP A 52 -23.00 0.97 -0.26
C TRP A 52 -24.00 1.75 -1.10
N PRO A 53 -25.33 1.55 -0.85
CA PRO A 53 -26.41 2.13 -1.66
C PRO A 53 -26.44 3.65 -1.70
N SER A 54 -25.93 4.35 -0.67
CA SER A 54 -25.88 5.82 -0.63
C SER A 54 -25.05 6.39 -1.79
N GLY A 55 -24.11 5.60 -2.34
CA GLY A 55 -23.17 6.06 -3.35
C GLY A 55 -21.97 6.83 -2.82
N MET A 56 -21.78 6.82 -1.49
CA MET A 56 -20.64 7.44 -0.81
C MET A 56 -19.46 6.46 -0.59
N GLY A 57 -19.54 5.25 -1.18
CA GLY A 57 -18.58 4.20 -0.89
C GLY A 57 -18.63 3.78 0.58
N GLU A 58 -17.52 3.31 1.11
CA GLU A 58 -17.45 2.79 2.48
C GLU A 58 -17.66 3.84 3.57
N TRP A 59 -17.69 5.13 3.25
CA TRP A 59 -18.17 6.14 4.20
C TRP A 59 -19.54 5.81 4.78
N GLU A 60 -20.41 5.13 4.02
CA GLU A 60 -21.69 4.66 4.53
C GLU A 60 -21.52 3.78 5.76
N THR A 61 -20.57 2.85 5.74
CA THR A 61 -20.25 1.99 6.89
C THR A 61 -19.65 2.81 8.04
N VAL A 62 -18.67 3.67 7.76
CA VAL A 62 -18.01 4.51 8.77
C VAL A 62 -19.00 5.43 9.50
N LEU A 63 -19.88 6.12 8.76
CA LEU A 63 -20.81 7.08 9.33
C LEU A 63 -22.00 6.43 10.07
N THR A 64 -22.31 5.17 9.77
CA THR A 64 -23.41 4.45 10.41
C THR A 64 -22.96 3.49 11.50
N MET A 65 -21.68 3.45 11.77
CA MET A 65 -21.12 2.61 12.82
C MET A 65 -21.71 2.92 14.18
N GLN A 66 -21.89 1.85 14.96
CA GLN A 66 -22.35 1.91 16.34
C GLN A 66 -21.55 0.93 17.16
N GLN A 67 -21.51 1.15 18.47
CA GLN A 67 -20.99 0.16 19.40
C GLN A 67 -21.72 -1.18 19.19
N ARG A 68 -21.01 -2.23 18.76
CA ARG A 68 -21.61 -3.51 18.39
C ARG A 68 -21.68 -4.50 19.56
N TYR A 69 -20.83 -4.30 20.59
CA TYR A 69 -20.78 -5.12 21.78
C TYR A 69 -20.22 -4.31 22.97
N PRO A 70 -20.41 -4.71 24.23
CA PRO A 70 -20.09 -3.88 25.40
C PRO A 70 -18.63 -3.42 25.50
N ARG A 71 -17.68 -4.16 24.93
CA ARG A 71 -16.25 -3.81 24.95
C ARG A 71 -15.79 -3.01 23.74
N HIS A 72 -16.66 -2.75 22.80
CA HIS A 72 -16.34 -2.01 21.59
C HIS A 72 -16.23 -0.52 21.90
N GLU A 73 -15.03 0.01 21.84
CA GLU A 73 -14.72 1.41 22.13
C GLU A 73 -14.61 2.24 20.84
N TRP A 74 -15.47 1.97 19.89
CA TRP A 74 -15.48 2.75 18.65
C TRP A 74 -16.02 4.15 18.90
N ASN A 75 -15.13 5.15 18.78
CA ASN A 75 -15.46 6.55 19.00
C ASN A 75 -14.63 7.50 18.12
N ARG A 76 -13.98 7.02 17.06
CA ARG A 76 -13.10 7.82 16.20
C ARG A 76 -13.82 8.26 14.95
N HIS A 77 -13.80 9.56 14.66
CA HIS A 77 -14.44 10.15 13.49
C HIS A 77 -13.41 10.90 12.65
N PRO A 78 -13.52 10.85 11.30
CA PRO A 78 -12.60 11.56 10.43
C PRO A 78 -12.74 13.08 10.60
N LEU A 79 -11.65 13.79 10.92
CA LEU A 79 -11.64 15.25 11.04
C LEU A 79 -11.96 15.95 9.72
N TRP A 80 -11.60 15.33 8.60
CA TRP A 80 -11.93 15.87 7.27
C TRP A 80 -13.36 15.57 6.83
N GLY A 81 -14.10 14.80 7.63
CA GLY A 81 -15.42 14.30 7.26
C GLY A 81 -15.37 13.28 6.13
N PRO A 82 -16.55 12.93 5.56
CA PRO A 82 -16.65 11.96 4.48
C PRO A 82 -16.24 12.61 3.15
N ILE A 83 -14.94 12.74 2.91
CA ILE A 83 -14.35 13.31 1.69
C ILE A 83 -14.51 12.39 0.49
N ASN A 84 -14.56 12.95 -0.72
CA ASN A 84 -14.60 12.19 -1.96
C ASN A 84 -13.21 12.10 -2.58
N GLU A 85 -12.53 10.98 -2.41
CA GLU A 85 -11.17 10.78 -2.90
C GLU A 85 -11.05 10.70 -4.44
N ALA A 86 -12.16 10.66 -5.17
CA ALA A 86 -12.16 10.85 -6.63
C ALA A 86 -12.10 12.34 -7.04
N ASP A 87 -12.17 13.28 -6.09
CA ASP A 87 -12.03 14.72 -6.38
C ASP A 87 -10.54 15.10 -6.35
N PRO A 88 -9.98 15.68 -7.43
CA PRO A 88 -8.60 16.11 -7.48
C PRO A 88 -8.20 17.12 -6.40
N ALA A 89 -9.12 17.98 -5.95
CA ALA A 89 -8.85 18.96 -4.90
C ALA A 89 -8.76 18.29 -3.51
N VAL A 90 -9.56 17.26 -3.27
CA VAL A 90 -9.43 16.42 -2.06
C VAL A 90 -8.09 15.70 -2.07
N MET A 91 -7.76 15.05 -3.17
CA MET A 91 -6.48 14.34 -3.29
C MET A 91 -5.28 15.28 -3.23
N GLU A 92 -5.41 16.54 -3.73
CA GLU A 92 -4.37 17.56 -3.54
C GLU A 92 -4.12 17.85 -2.05
N MET A 93 -5.18 17.98 -1.25
CA MET A 93 -5.09 18.17 0.20
C MET A 93 -4.42 16.94 0.87
N GLU A 94 -4.83 15.74 0.50
CA GLU A 94 -4.27 14.50 1.07
C GLU A 94 -2.79 14.34 0.76
N ILE A 95 -2.37 14.55 -0.48
CA ILE A 95 -0.95 14.55 -0.90
C ILE A 95 -0.16 15.59 -0.11
N GLU A 96 -0.69 16.78 0.06
CA GLU A 96 -0.02 17.84 0.83
C GLU A 96 0.17 17.43 2.29
N GLN A 97 -0.87 16.86 2.93
CA GLN A 97 -0.76 16.41 4.32
C GLN A 97 0.20 15.20 4.44
N ALA A 98 0.09 14.21 3.58
CA ALA A 98 0.96 13.05 3.57
C ALA A 98 2.44 13.46 3.43
N THR A 99 2.77 14.28 2.43
CA THR A 99 4.14 14.68 2.16
C THR A 99 4.74 15.62 3.20
N ARG A 100 3.94 16.45 3.85
CA ARG A 100 4.39 17.28 4.99
C ARG A 100 4.76 16.46 6.20
N HIS A 101 4.16 15.29 6.35
CA HIS A 101 4.40 14.39 7.48
C HIS A 101 5.34 13.23 7.15
N GLY A 102 5.93 13.20 5.95
CA GLY A 102 6.96 12.21 5.61
C GLY A 102 6.47 10.94 4.92
N VAL A 103 5.17 10.82 4.65
CA VAL A 103 4.64 9.78 3.73
C VAL A 103 4.90 10.27 2.31
N ASN A 104 5.66 9.52 1.53
CA ASN A 104 6.10 9.95 0.19
C ASN A 104 5.73 8.94 -0.92
N VAL A 105 5.09 7.83 -0.56
CA VAL A 105 4.58 6.82 -1.51
C VAL A 105 3.17 6.40 -1.09
N PHE A 106 2.24 6.34 -2.05
CA PHE A 106 0.97 5.65 -1.87
C PHE A 106 1.00 4.29 -2.56
N ILE A 107 0.56 3.24 -1.86
CA ILE A 107 0.34 1.91 -2.41
C ILE A 107 -1.16 1.79 -2.65
N PHE A 108 -1.58 1.91 -3.91
CA PHE A 108 -3.00 1.78 -4.22
C PHE A 108 -3.43 0.32 -4.19
N ASP A 109 -4.44 0.00 -3.38
CA ASP A 109 -5.17 -1.25 -3.47
C ASP A 109 -5.94 -1.24 -4.79
N TRP A 110 -5.40 -1.94 -5.78
CA TRP A 110 -5.91 -1.90 -7.14
C TRP A 110 -6.66 -3.19 -7.46
N TYR A 111 -7.89 -3.05 -7.89
CA TYR A 111 -8.81 -4.17 -8.11
C TYR A 111 -9.18 -4.34 -9.58
N TRP A 112 -9.37 -5.60 -9.97
CA TRP A 112 -9.80 -5.96 -11.31
C TRP A 112 -10.77 -7.14 -11.25
N TYR A 113 -12.02 -6.90 -11.68
CA TYR A 113 -13.08 -7.90 -11.68
C TYR A 113 -13.91 -7.81 -12.96
N ASP A 114 -14.36 -8.95 -13.49
CA ASP A 114 -15.24 -9.04 -14.66
C ASP A 114 -14.68 -8.28 -15.89
N GLY A 115 -13.39 -8.43 -16.15
CA GLY A 115 -12.72 -7.88 -17.33
C GLY A 115 -12.44 -6.38 -17.29
N ARG A 116 -12.53 -5.71 -16.12
CA ARG A 116 -12.34 -4.26 -15.96
C ARG A 116 -11.91 -3.87 -14.55
N PRO A 117 -11.31 -2.68 -14.40
CA PRO A 117 -10.94 -2.17 -13.07
C PRO A 117 -12.19 -1.94 -12.19
N TRP A 118 -12.00 -2.05 -10.88
CA TRP A 118 -12.99 -1.74 -9.86
C TRP A 118 -12.39 -0.79 -8.84
N MET A 119 -13.13 0.19 -8.36
CA MET A 119 -12.69 1.26 -7.43
C MET A 119 -11.48 2.08 -7.92
N GLU A 120 -11.25 2.17 -9.23
CA GLU A 120 -10.06 2.85 -9.77
C GLU A 120 -10.18 4.38 -9.82
N THR A 121 -11.36 4.94 -9.56
CA THR A 121 -11.63 6.39 -9.70
C THR A 121 -10.81 7.23 -8.73
N THR A 122 -10.53 6.76 -7.52
CA THR A 122 -9.60 7.41 -6.59
C THR A 122 -8.22 7.63 -7.22
N LEU A 123 -7.69 6.64 -7.95
CA LEU A 123 -6.42 6.75 -8.64
C LEU A 123 -6.52 7.62 -9.90
N THR A 124 -7.49 7.33 -10.79
CA THR A 124 -7.53 7.93 -12.14
C THR A 124 -8.16 9.30 -12.20
N GLU A 125 -9.16 9.57 -11.37
CA GLU A 125 -9.87 10.85 -11.33
C GLU A 125 -9.35 11.75 -10.20
N GLY A 126 -9.06 11.19 -9.03
CA GLY A 126 -8.49 11.90 -7.89
C GLY A 126 -6.98 12.12 -8.04
N PHE A 127 -6.20 11.08 -7.77
CA PHE A 127 -4.74 11.18 -7.62
C PHE A 127 -4.01 11.65 -8.91
N LEU A 128 -4.26 11.00 -10.05
CA LEU A 128 -3.57 11.34 -11.29
C LEU A 128 -3.97 12.71 -11.86
N LYS A 129 -5.05 13.30 -11.38
CA LYS A 129 -5.50 14.65 -11.76
C LYS A 129 -5.20 15.72 -10.70
N ALA A 130 -4.72 15.32 -9.53
CA ALA A 130 -4.33 16.27 -8.49
C ALA A 130 -3.20 17.20 -8.96
N PRO A 131 -3.30 18.53 -8.74
CA PRO A 131 -2.31 19.51 -9.22
C PRO A 131 -0.90 19.27 -8.68
N ASN A 132 -0.79 18.68 -7.49
CA ASN A 132 0.48 18.42 -6.80
C ASN A 132 0.92 16.94 -6.80
N ARG A 133 0.35 16.11 -7.69
CA ARG A 133 0.62 14.66 -7.76
C ARG A 133 2.10 14.30 -7.93
N ASP A 134 2.89 15.19 -8.50
CA ASP A 134 4.33 15.04 -8.69
C ASP A 134 5.13 15.09 -7.37
N LYS A 135 4.50 15.52 -6.27
CA LYS A 135 5.08 15.46 -4.93
C LYS A 135 5.00 14.08 -4.29
N MET A 136 4.13 13.20 -4.77
CA MET A 136 3.84 11.88 -4.23
C MET A 136 4.15 10.80 -5.28
N GLN A 137 4.93 9.80 -4.89
CA GLN A 137 5.07 8.60 -5.70
C GLN A 137 3.93 7.62 -5.42
N PHE A 138 3.70 6.69 -6.35
CA PHE A 138 2.70 5.65 -6.14
C PHE A 138 3.06 4.36 -6.86
N TYR A 139 2.54 3.25 -6.36
CA TYR A 139 2.54 1.98 -7.08
C TYR A 139 1.27 1.18 -6.78
N LEU A 140 1.06 0.13 -7.55
CA LEU A 140 -0.13 -0.70 -7.46
C LEU A 140 0.16 -1.96 -6.67
N MET A 141 -0.70 -2.27 -5.71
CA MET A 141 -0.90 -3.61 -5.20
C MET A 141 -2.17 -4.18 -5.85
N TRP A 142 -2.01 -5.21 -6.66
CA TRP A 142 -3.18 -5.91 -7.20
C TRP A 142 -3.84 -6.74 -6.10
N ALA A 143 -4.95 -6.19 -5.57
CA ALA A 143 -5.76 -6.79 -4.53
C ALA A 143 -6.70 -7.85 -5.15
N ASN A 144 -6.11 -8.95 -5.56
CA ASN A 144 -6.71 -10.02 -6.35
C ASN A 144 -7.41 -11.11 -5.51
N HIS A 145 -7.97 -10.72 -4.36
CA HIS A 145 -8.80 -11.61 -3.56
C HIS A 145 -10.26 -11.64 -4.07
N ASN A 146 -11.01 -12.65 -3.67
CA ASN A 146 -12.43 -12.70 -3.95
C ASN A 146 -13.19 -11.68 -3.11
N VAL A 147 -14.25 -11.08 -3.67
CA VAL A 147 -15.18 -10.20 -2.95
C VAL A 147 -16.49 -10.95 -2.78
N GLY A 148 -16.90 -11.09 -1.53
CA GLY A 148 -18.13 -11.76 -1.14
C GLY A 148 -19.25 -10.77 -0.78
N ASN A 149 -20.42 -11.33 -0.47
CA ASN A 149 -21.56 -10.59 0.08
C ASN A 149 -21.32 -10.09 1.52
N ASP A 150 -20.28 -10.57 2.17
CA ASP A 150 -19.80 -10.14 3.49
C ASP A 150 -19.30 -8.68 3.51
N TRP A 151 -18.98 -8.12 2.36
CA TRP A 151 -18.69 -6.68 2.22
C TRP A 151 -19.94 -5.80 2.40
N ASP A 152 -21.13 -6.35 2.24
CA ASP A 152 -22.36 -5.65 2.56
C ASP A 152 -22.72 -5.85 4.04
N THR A 153 -22.48 -4.84 4.86
CA THR A 153 -22.72 -4.92 6.31
C THR A 153 -24.17 -5.21 6.70
N ARG A 154 -25.14 -5.00 5.79
CA ARG A 154 -26.56 -5.31 6.00
C ARG A 154 -26.82 -6.81 6.01
N ILE A 155 -25.98 -7.60 5.34
CA ILE A 155 -26.11 -9.05 5.16
C ILE A 155 -24.87 -9.84 5.57
N SER A 156 -23.79 -9.19 6.01
CA SER A 156 -22.52 -9.83 6.41
C SER A 156 -22.69 -10.87 7.54
N HIS A 157 -23.78 -10.78 8.31
CA HIS A 157 -24.14 -11.72 9.37
C HIS A 157 -24.79 -13.01 8.84
N LEU A 158 -25.16 -13.06 7.56
CA LEU A 158 -25.72 -14.26 6.94
C LEU A 158 -24.57 -15.19 6.58
N TRP A 159 -24.51 -16.33 7.23
CA TRP A 159 -23.38 -17.27 7.33
C TRP A 159 -22.90 -17.94 6.04
N GLU A 160 -23.50 -17.72 4.88
CA GLU A 160 -23.02 -18.30 3.62
C GLU A 160 -22.36 -17.24 2.75
N PRO A 161 -21.03 -17.13 2.75
CA PRO A 161 -20.34 -16.20 1.88
C PRO A 161 -20.52 -16.63 0.42
N ASN A 162 -21.26 -15.84 -0.34
CA ASN A 162 -21.34 -15.98 -1.78
C ASN A 162 -20.34 -15.05 -2.43
N ILE A 163 -19.46 -15.58 -3.27
CA ILE A 163 -18.51 -14.78 -4.04
C ILE A 163 -19.29 -13.99 -5.08
N ILE A 164 -19.19 -12.66 -5.01
CA ILE A 164 -19.77 -11.71 -5.97
C ILE A 164 -18.77 -11.45 -7.10
N TYR A 165 -17.51 -11.18 -6.76
CA TYR A 165 -16.42 -10.98 -7.70
C TYR A 165 -15.27 -11.94 -7.44
N ARG A 166 -14.73 -12.56 -8.50
CA ARG A 166 -13.60 -13.47 -8.41
C ARG A 166 -12.29 -12.71 -8.68
N GLY A 167 -11.31 -12.84 -7.77
CA GLY A 167 -10.00 -12.19 -7.89
C GLY A 167 -9.04 -12.90 -8.83
N GLY A 168 -9.20 -14.22 -9.02
CA GLY A 168 -8.42 -15.00 -9.98
C GLY A 168 -8.79 -14.69 -11.42
N VAL A 169 -7.78 -14.55 -12.29
CA VAL A 169 -7.96 -14.31 -13.74
C VAL A 169 -7.20 -15.34 -14.55
N ASP A 170 -7.65 -15.61 -15.77
CA ASP A 170 -6.93 -16.46 -16.71
C ASP A 170 -5.73 -15.71 -17.34
N ARG A 171 -4.99 -16.42 -18.21
CA ARG A 171 -3.81 -15.90 -18.88
C ARG A 171 -4.11 -14.70 -19.78
N GLU A 172 -5.20 -14.74 -20.54
CA GLU A 172 -5.57 -13.67 -21.47
C GLU A 172 -5.90 -12.38 -20.73
N GLU A 173 -6.68 -12.50 -19.66
CA GLU A 173 -7.06 -11.38 -18.83
C GLU A 173 -5.84 -10.80 -18.06
N PHE A 174 -4.94 -11.66 -17.56
CA PHE A 174 -3.69 -11.22 -16.96
C PHE A 174 -2.83 -10.40 -17.93
N GLU A 175 -2.69 -10.84 -19.17
CA GLU A 175 -1.95 -10.09 -20.19
C GLU A 175 -2.57 -8.72 -20.48
N LYS A 176 -3.91 -8.64 -20.48
CA LYS A 176 -4.63 -7.37 -20.63
C LYS A 176 -4.38 -6.43 -19.47
N ILE A 177 -4.44 -6.94 -18.22
CA ILE A 177 -4.09 -6.21 -17.00
C ILE A 177 -2.67 -5.63 -17.12
N CYS A 178 -1.69 -6.48 -17.42
CA CYS A 178 -0.29 -6.07 -17.48
C CYS A 178 -0.03 -4.99 -18.54
N LYS A 179 -0.52 -5.19 -19.77
CA LYS A 179 -0.38 -4.21 -20.86
C LYS A 179 -1.00 -2.87 -20.48
N ARG A 180 -2.19 -2.90 -19.88
CA ARG A 180 -2.88 -1.69 -19.44
C ARG A 180 -2.09 -0.96 -18.34
N ASN A 181 -1.60 -1.68 -17.33
CA ASN A 181 -0.87 -1.07 -16.21
C ASN A 181 0.47 -0.48 -16.66
N ILE A 182 1.18 -1.12 -17.60
CA ILE A 182 2.38 -0.57 -18.21
C ILE A 182 2.06 0.78 -18.88
N GLU A 183 1.01 0.83 -19.70
CA GLU A 183 0.69 2.03 -20.49
C GLU A 183 0.15 3.18 -19.65
N LEU A 184 -0.76 2.90 -18.71
CA LEU A 184 -1.45 3.95 -17.96
C LEU A 184 -0.68 4.38 -16.70
N PHE A 185 0.02 3.46 -16.04
CA PHE A 185 0.58 3.73 -14.72
C PHE A 185 2.11 3.68 -14.69
N PHE A 186 2.77 2.62 -15.15
CA PHE A 186 4.23 2.49 -15.02
C PHE A 186 5.00 3.61 -15.73
N LYS A 187 4.43 4.15 -16.81
CA LYS A 187 4.98 5.29 -17.57
C LYS A 187 4.76 6.65 -16.91
N GLN A 188 3.96 6.73 -15.81
CA GLN A 188 3.81 7.99 -15.10
C GLN A 188 5.15 8.39 -14.47
N PRO A 189 5.54 9.68 -14.52
CA PRO A 189 6.82 10.14 -13.99
C PRO A 189 6.99 9.83 -12.50
N ASN A 190 5.91 9.87 -11.73
CA ASN A 190 5.83 9.62 -10.30
C ASN A 190 5.46 8.17 -9.94
N TYR A 191 5.43 7.24 -10.92
CA TYR A 191 5.30 5.83 -10.58
C TYR A 191 6.53 5.36 -9.81
N TYR A 192 6.32 4.69 -8.67
CA TYR A 192 7.41 4.29 -7.77
C TYR A 192 8.29 3.21 -8.40
N LYS A 193 9.59 3.38 -8.27
CA LYS A 193 10.60 2.49 -8.86
C LYS A 193 11.72 2.24 -7.87
N ILE A 194 12.17 1.00 -7.78
CA ILE A 194 13.40 0.60 -7.10
C ILE A 194 14.45 0.28 -8.16
N ASP A 195 15.59 0.97 -8.14
CA ASP A 195 16.66 0.84 -9.15
C ASP A 195 16.16 0.98 -10.60
N GLY A 196 15.19 1.89 -10.82
CA GLY A 196 14.58 2.14 -12.11
C GLY A 196 13.53 1.10 -12.55
N LYS A 197 13.31 0.05 -11.78
CA LYS A 197 12.30 -0.99 -12.03
C LYS A 197 10.97 -0.55 -11.41
N PRO A 198 9.86 -0.46 -12.17
CA PRO A 198 8.56 -0.19 -11.59
C PRO A 198 8.19 -1.30 -10.60
N VAL A 199 7.65 -0.91 -9.43
CA VAL A 199 7.19 -1.86 -8.42
C VAL A 199 5.76 -2.27 -8.74
N PHE A 200 5.49 -3.57 -8.70
CA PHE A 200 4.12 -4.10 -8.79
C PHE A 200 3.94 -5.20 -7.76
N MET A 201 2.92 -5.06 -6.90
CA MET A 201 2.65 -6.03 -5.84
C MET A 201 1.46 -6.91 -6.20
N ILE A 202 1.57 -8.20 -5.91
CA ILE A 202 0.44 -9.15 -5.92
C ILE A 202 0.04 -9.41 -4.47
N TYR A 203 -1.24 -9.19 -4.17
CA TYR A 203 -1.79 -9.40 -2.83
C TYR A 203 -1.98 -10.88 -2.52
N GLU A 204 -2.72 -11.63 -3.34
CA GLU A 204 -2.94 -13.07 -3.18
C GLU A 204 -2.24 -13.90 -4.25
N VAL A 205 -1.07 -14.43 -3.94
CA VAL A 205 -0.28 -15.29 -4.85
C VAL A 205 -1.01 -16.61 -5.12
N SER A 206 -1.67 -17.18 -4.11
CA SER A 206 -2.44 -18.43 -4.26
C SER A 206 -3.60 -18.26 -5.25
N THR A 207 -4.41 -17.20 -5.10
CA THR A 207 -5.50 -16.87 -6.02
C THR A 207 -5.00 -16.59 -7.44
N PHE A 208 -3.84 -15.92 -7.58
CA PHE A 208 -3.20 -15.74 -8.88
C PHE A 208 -2.82 -17.08 -9.51
N ILE A 209 -2.14 -17.97 -8.77
CA ILE A 209 -1.72 -19.28 -9.27
C ILE A 209 -2.93 -20.13 -9.69
N GLU A 210 -3.98 -20.13 -8.89
CA GLU A 210 -5.22 -20.87 -9.20
C GLU A 210 -5.87 -20.34 -10.48
N GLY A 211 -6.07 -19.02 -10.56
CA GLY A 211 -6.70 -18.36 -11.71
C GLY A 211 -5.95 -18.57 -13.02
N ILE A 212 -4.62 -18.50 -12.99
CA ILE A 212 -3.77 -18.66 -14.17
C ILE A 212 -3.62 -20.12 -14.64
N GLY A 213 -4.06 -21.10 -13.83
CA GLY A 213 -4.02 -22.52 -14.16
C GLY A 213 -2.83 -23.30 -13.59
N GLY A 214 -2.27 -22.85 -12.47
CA GLY A 214 -1.24 -23.57 -11.70
C GLY A 214 0.15 -22.94 -11.74
N VAL A 215 1.07 -23.52 -10.97
CA VAL A 215 2.39 -22.96 -10.69
C VAL A 215 3.23 -22.70 -11.95
N GLU A 216 3.32 -23.67 -12.86
CA GLU A 216 4.13 -23.52 -14.06
C GLU A 216 3.56 -22.46 -15.03
N ALA A 217 2.21 -22.36 -15.11
CA ALA A 217 1.53 -21.33 -15.86
C ALA A 217 1.76 -19.93 -15.24
N ALA A 218 1.76 -19.85 -13.90
CA ALA A 218 2.06 -18.61 -13.18
C ALA A 218 3.50 -18.15 -13.42
N ILE A 219 4.47 -19.05 -13.36
CA ILE A 219 5.88 -18.76 -13.68
C ILE A 219 6.02 -18.20 -15.10
N ASP A 220 5.38 -18.85 -16.07
CA ASP A 220 5.44 -18.37 -17.46
C ASP A 220 4.77 -17.00 -17.63
N ALA A 221 3.61 -16.80 -16.97
CA ALA A 221 2.89 -15.52 -17.01
C ALA A 221 3.74 -14.37 -16.43
N LEU A 222 4.36 -14.56 -15.27
CA LEU A 222 5.21 -13.56 -14.63
C LEU A 222 6.50 -13.29 -15.43
N LYS A 223 7.12 -14.31 -15.99
CA LYS A 223 8.25 -14.15 -16.93
C LYS A 223 7.86 -13.35 -18.17
N TRP A 224 6.68 -13.60 -18.71
CA TRP A 224 6.16 -12.84 -19.82
C TRP A 224 5.94 -11.37 -19.41
N PHE A 225 5.37 -11.11 -18.26
CA PHE A 225 5.16 -9.75 -17.76
C PHE A 225 6.47 -8.97 -17.62
N CYS A 226 7.50 -9.56 -17.03
CA CYS A 226 8.84 -8.95 -16.98
C CYS A 226 9.37 -8.61 -18.39
N LYS A 227 9.15 -9.47 -19.39
CA LYS A 227 9.56 -9.18 -20.78
C LYS A 227 8.80 -7.99 -21.37
N GLU A 228 7.50 -7.87 -21.13
CA GLU A 228 6.70 -6.73 -21.61
C GLU A 228 7.15 -5.41 -20.94
N VAL A 229 7.45 -5.44 -19.65
CA VAL A 229 8.01 -4.28 -18.94
C VAL A 229 9.35 -3.84 -19.54
N LYS A 230 10.24 -4.79 -19.87
CA LYS A 230 11.51 -4.50 -20.56
C LYS A 230 11.29 -3.92 -21.96
N LYS A 231 10.33 -4.44 -22.74
CA LYS A 231 9.95 -3.89 -24.05
C LYS A 231 9.42 -2.46 -23.95
N ALA A 232 8.79 -2.10 -22.82
CA ALA A 232 8.31 -0.75 -22.55
C ALA A 232 9.42 0.24 -22.17
N GLY A 233 10.69 -0.22 -22.08
CA GLY A 233 11.87 0.61 -21.84
C GLY A 233 12.38 0.63 -20.41
N PHE A 234 11.82 -0.18 -19.52
CA PHE A 234 12.30 -0.33 -18.15
C PHE A 234 13.42 -1.40 -18.05
N PRO A 235 14.34 -1.31 -17.07
CA PRO A 235 15.40 -2.30 -16.93
C PRO A 235 14.88 -3.69 -16.55
N ASP A 236 13.87 -3.76 -15.71
CA ASP A 236 13.13 -4.95 -15.29
C ASP A 236 11.83 -4.55 -14.57
N LEU A 237 11.12 -5.53 -13.99
CA LEU A 237 10.02 -5.35 -13.05
C LEU A 237 10.53 -5.64 -11.62
N GLU A 238 10.19 -4.82 -10.66
CA GLU A 238 10.28 -5.13 -9.24
C GLU A 238 8.98 -5.78 -8.81
N LEU A 239 8.94 -7.11 -8.84
CA LEU A 239 7.76 -7.90 -8.49
C LEU A 239 7.76 -8.18 -7.00
N GLN A 240 6.76 -7.66 -6.29
CA GLN A 240 6.58 -7.77 -4.85
C GLN A 240 5.33 -8.57 -4.52
N PHE A 241 5.26 -9.19 -3.36
CA PHE A 241 4.03 -9.80 -2.85
C PHE A 241 3.78 -9.43 -1.39
N ALA A 242 2.50 -9.47 -1.00
CA ALA A 242 2.10 -9.38 0.40
C ALA A 242 2.31 -10.73 1.08
N MET A 243 3.02 -10.71 2.23
CA MET A 243 3.45 -11.93 2.92
C MET A 243 2.39 -12.40 3.93
N TRP A 244 1.96 -13.64 3.80
CA TRP A 244 1.33 -14.46 4.83
C TRP A 244 1.36 -15.94 4.43
N ASP A 245 1.11 -16.85 5.37
CA ASP A 245 1.37 -18.28 5.17
C ASP A 245 0.57 -18.91 4.03
N SER A 246 -0.69 -18.51 3.80
CA SER A 246 -1.52 -19.07 2.72
C SER A 246 -0.98 -18.80 1.31
N GLN A 247 -0.07 -17.83 1.13
CA GLN A 247 0.60 -17.56 -0.15
C GLN A 247 1.40 -18.77 -0.65
N PHE A 248 1.75 -19.68 0.24
CA PHE A 248 2.58 -20.84 -0.06
C PHE A 248 1.80 -22.15 -0.18
N ASN A 249 0.46 -22.12 -0.18
CA ASN A 249 -0.39 -23.31 -0.30
C ASN A 249 -0.08 -24.19 -1.53
N TYR A 250 0.45 -23.60 -2.60
CA TYR A 250 0.84 -24.30 -3.84
C TYR A 250 2.34 -24.64 -3.93
N SER A 251 3.11 -24.32 -2.90
CA SER A 251 4.55 -24.54 -2.91
C SER A 251 4.94 -26.02 -2.81
N GLY A 252 4.03 -26.89 -2.34
CA GLY A 252 4.35 -28.26 -1.92
C GLY A 252 5.19 -28.32 -0.65
N VAL A 253 5.32 -27.20 0.06
CA VAL A 253 6.04 -27.09 1.32
C VAL A 253 5.21 -27.70 2.42
N ASP A 254 5.76 -28.72 3.06
CA ASP A 254 5.25 -29.24 4.33
C ASP A 254 5.79 -28.33 5.44
N GLU A 255 4.91 -27.64 6.16
CA GLU A 255 5.28 -26.72 7.26
C GLU A 255 6.21 -27.37 8.29
N ALA A 256 6.08 -28.68 8.49
CA ALA A 256 6.99 -29.45 9.34
C ALA A 256 8.44 -29.53 8.80
N LYS A 257 8.65 -29.28 7.52
CA LYS A 257 9.96 -29.33 6.83
C LYS A 257 10.60 -27.95 6.59
N VAL A 258 9.92 -26.86 6.94
CA VAL A 258 10.43 -25.47 6.77
C VAL A 258 11.79 -25.27 7.47
N LYS A 259 12.08 -26.04 8.53
CA LYS A 259 13.39 -26.01 9.22
C LYS A 259 14.57 -26.64 8.46
N ALA A 260 14.32 -27.39 7.38
CA ALA A 260 15.37 -28.16 6.69
C ALA A 260 15.93 -27.51 5.41
N GLY A 261 15.50 -26.30 5.09
CA GLY A 261 15.90 -25.54 3.91
C GLY A 261 15.15 -24.20 3.88
N ARG A 262 15.22 -23.51 2.74
CA ARG A 262 14.46 -22.25 2.51
C ARG A 262 13.39 -22.45 1.43
N PRO A 263 12.45 -23.41 1.61
CA PRO A 263 11.57 -23.83 0.51
C PRO A 263 10.57 -22.72 0.10
N ARG A 264 10.16 -21.84 1.04
CA ARG A 264 9.30 -20.70 0.70
C ARG A 264 10.08 -19.65 -0.11
N ASP A 265 11.33 -19.37 0.25
CA ASP A 265 12.24 -18.50 -0.52
C ASP A 265 12.47 -19.04 -1.94
N GLU A 266 12.77 -20.34 -2.06
CA GLU A 266 12.98 -20.97 -3.38
C GLU A 266 11.71 -20.88 -4.24
N PHE A 267 10.54 -21.07 -3.66
CA PHE A 267 9.26 -20.96 -4.35
C PHE A 267 8.98 -19.53 -4.81
N ALA A 268 9.15 -18.54 -3.94
CA ALA A 268 8.99 -17.14 -4.28
C ALA A 268 9.92 -16.72 -5.43
N ARG A 269 11.20 -17.11 -5.35
CA ARG A 269 12.17 -16.81 -6.41
C ARG A 269 11.89 -17.58 -7.72
N LYS A 270 11.36 -18.80 -7.64
CA LYS A 270 10.93 -19.59 -8.82
C LYS A 270 9.79 -18.89 -9.57
N LEU A 271 8.85 -18.27 -8.83
CA LEU A 271 7.80 -17.45 -9.39
C LEU A 271 8.33 -16.12 -9.99
N GLY A 272 9.50 -15.65 -9.55
CA GLY A 272 10.14 -14.44 -10.04
C GLY A 272 9.96 -13.23 -9.12
N PHE A 273 9.51 -13.41 -7.86
CA PHE A 273 9.44 -12.33 -6.90
C PHE A 273 10.82 -11.83 -6.49
N ASN A 274 10.94 -10.52 -6.32
CA ASN A 274 12.17 -9.81 -5.99
C ASN A 274 12.18 -9.28 -4.57
N SER A 275 11.00 -9.04 -3.98
CA SER A 275 10.84 -8.54 -2.62
C SER A 275 9.47 -8.89 -2.05
N MET A 276 9.31 -8.65 -0.76
CA MET A 276 8.04 -8.84 -0.04
C MET A 276 7.89 -7.84 1.11
N THR A 277 6.66 -7.65 1.55
CA THR A 277 6.27 -6.92 2.75
C THR A 277 4.95 -7.47 3.26
N HIS A 278 4.46 -7.07 4.43
CA HIS A 278 3.10 -7.39 4.85
C HIS A 278 2.10 -6.31 4.39
N TYR A 279 0.82 -6.68 4.39
CA TYR A 279 -0.29 -5.74 4.23
C TYR A 279 -0.85 -5.32 5.58
N GLN A 280 -1.14 -6.31 6.46
CA GLN A 280 -1.72 -6.07 7.78
C GLN A 280 -1.25 -7.15 8.76
N PHE A 281 -1.07 -6.79 10.02
CA PHE A 281 -0.63 -7.73 11.07
C PHE A 281 -1.63 -8.87 11.32
N CYS A 282 -2.93 -8.65 11.09
CA CYS A 282 -3.96 -9.69 11.27
C CYS A 282 -3.75 -10.94 10.40
N HIS A 283 -2.92 -10.87 9.36
CA HIS A 283 -2.61 -12.00 8.50
C HIS A 283 -1.72 -13.07 9.17
N PHE A 284 -1.04 -12.72 10.25
CA PHE A 284 -0.10 -13.62 10.92
C PHE A 284 -0.07 -13.48 12.45
N ILE A 285 -0.81 -12.51 13.01
CA ILE A 285 -0.91 -12.28 14.47
C ILE A 285 -2.38 -12.25 14.87
N TRP A 286 -2.71 -12.89 15.99
CA TRP A 286 -4.01 -12.69 16.62
C TRP A 286 -4.10 -11.30 17.24
N MET A 287 -5.09 -10.50 16.84
CA MET A 287 -5.14 -9.06 17.07
C MET A 287 -5.89 -8.63 18.35
N ASP A 288 -6.57 -9.53 19.09
CA ASP A 288 -7.24 -9.15 20.35
C ASP A 288 -6.23 -9.10 21.52
N ASP A 289 -5.37 -8.08 21.49
CA ASP A 289 -4.29 -7.91 22.47
C ASP A 289 -3.86 -6.43 22.61
N ASP A 290 -3.00 -6.14 23.58
CA ASP A 290 -2.29 -4.86 23.69
C ASP A 290 -1.35 -4.66 22.48
N TYR A 291 -1.33 -3.45 21.94
CA TYR A 291 -0.56 -3.13 20.75
C TYR A 291 0.93 -3.43 20.89
N GLN A 292 1.53 -3.21 22.08
CA GLN A 292 2.94 -3.53 22.28
C GLN A 292 3.23 -5.03 22.20
N ASN A 293 2.31 -5.89 22.66
CA ASN A 293 2.46 -7.33 22.51
C ASN A 293 2.38 -7.76 21.03
N ILE A 294 1.50 -7.13 20.26
CA ILE A 294 1.38 -7.33 18.82
C ILE A 294 2.66 -6.88 18.11
N LEU A 295 3.18 -5.71 18.45
CA LEU A 295 4.43 -5.18 17.89
C LEU A 295 5.62 -6.11 18.16
N ASN A 296 5.73 -6.65 19.36
CA ASN A 296 6.82 -7.58 19.69
C ASN A 296 6.79 -8.82 18.80
N ARG A 297 5.60 -9.39 18.57
CA ARG A 297 5.42 -10.53 17.62
C ARG A 297 5.72 -10.16 16.18
N ALA A 298 5.36 -8.94 15.78
CA ALA A 298 5.68 -8.45 14.44
C ALA A 298 7.20 -8.31 14.23
N TYR A 299 7.94 -7.83 15.23
CA TYR A 299 9.39 -7.71 15.16
C TYR A 299 10.09 -9.07 15.08
N GLU A 300 9.59 -10.07 15.82
CA GLU A 300 10.07 -11.45 15.72
C GLU A 300 9.83 -12.03 14.32
N GLU A 301 8.68 -11.73 13.70
CA GLU A 301 8.39 -12.17 12.34
C GLU A 301 9.30 -11.50 11.31
N TRP A 302 9.62 -10.19 11.46
CA TRP A 302 10.56 -9.53 10.56
C TRP A 302 11.94 -10.21 10.56
N ASP A 303 12.46 -10.52 11.75
CA ASP A 303 13.76 -11.17 11.90
C ASP A 303 13.73 -12.60 11.34
N LYS A 304 12.65 -13.35 11.57
CA LYS A 304 12.43 -14.69 11.02
C LYS A 304 12.39 -14.69 9.48
N LEU A 305 11.68 -13.72 8.87
CA LEU A 305 11.61 -13.60 7.42
C LEU A 305 12.96 -13.21 6.80
N ASP A 306 13.71 -12.31 7.45
CA ASP A 306 15.07 -11.94 7.00
C ASP A 306 16.05 -13.12 7.06
N GLU A 307 15.89 -14.02 8.04
CA GLU A 307 16.67 -15.26 8.14
C GLU A 307 16.27 -16.31 7.10
N GLU A 308 14.97 -16.41 6.80
CA GLU A 308 14.42 -17.45 5.92
C GLU A 308 14.59 -17.09 4.43
N PHE A 309 14.36 -15.81 4.05
CA PHE A 309 14.33 -15.39 2.66
C PHE A 309 15.64 -14.73 2.23
N THR A 310 16.04 -14.96 0.98
CA THR A 310 17.17 -14.27 0.33
C THR A 310 16.73 -13.03 -0.43
N ILE A 311 15.44 -12.94 -0.80
CA ILE A 311 14.84 -11.70 -1.31
C ILE A 311 14.56 -10.74 -0.15
N PRO A 312 14.66 -9.40 -0.35
CA PRO A 312 14.41 -8.43 0.69
C PRO A 312 13.00 -8.52 1.27
N TYR A 313 12.90 -8.51 2.59
CA TYR A 313 11.68 -8.18 3.30
C TYR A 313 11.73 -6.70 3.68
N TYR A 314 10.71 -5.91 3.32
CA TYR A 314 10.57 -4.52 3.75
C TYR A 314 9.69 -4.46 4.99
N PRO A 315 10.16 -3.85 6.10
CA PRO A 315 9.41 -3.86 7.35
C PRO A 315 8.07 -3.13 7.20
N HIS A 316 7.05 -3.75 7.77
CA HIS A 316 5.68 -3.27 7.75
C HIS A 316 5.24 -2.85 9.14
N VAL A 317 4.49 -1.74 9.25
CA VAL A 317 3.87 -1.29 10.49
C VAL A 317 2.38 -1.07 10.27
N SER A 318 1.53 -1.87 10.94
CA SER A 318 0.09 -1.61 11.02
C SER A 318 -0.21 -0.68 12.19
N ILE A 319 -1.15 0.26 12.01
CA ILE A 319 -1.54 1.23 13.04
C ILE A 319 -2.46 0.59 14.07
N GLY A 320 -3.40 -0.23 13.61
CA GLY A 320 -4.38 -0.87 14.47
C GLY A 320 -5.12 -2.00 13.79
N TRP A 321 -6.14 -2.50 14.45
CA TRP A 321 -7.11 -3.44 13.89
C TRP A 321 -8.39 -3.44 14.72
N ASP A 322 -9.50 -3.15 14.07
CA ASP A 322 -10.86 -3.40 14.53
C ASP A 322 -11.76 -3.42 13.30
N ASN A 323 -12.11 -4.62 12.82
CA ASN A 323 -13.03 -4.77 11.68
C ASN A 323 -14.47 -5.02 12.10
N SER A 324 -14.83 -4.78 13.34
CA SER A 324 -16.20 -4.89 13.84
C SER A 324 -17.23 -4.00 13.12
N PRO A 325 -16.82 -2.88 12.47
CA PRO A 325 -17.70 -2.14 11.57
C PRO A 325 -18.33 -3.00 10.46
N ARG A 326 -17.53 -3.92 9.93
CA ARG A 326 -17.96 -4.81 8.83
C ARG A 326 -18.61 -6.08 9.35
N PHE A 327 -18.03 -6.73 10.37
CA PHE A 327 -18.31 -8.11 10.72
C PHE A 327 -18.93 -8.31 12.11
N GLY A 328 -19.14 -7.26 12.90
CA GLY A 328 -19.63 -7.39 14.27
C GLY A 328 -18.49 -7.67 15.27
N GLU A 329 -18.71 -8.51 16.31
CA GLU A 329 -17.67 -8.77 17.31
C GLU A 329 -16.43 -9.39 16.68
N SER A 330 -15.28 -8.76 16.86
CA SER A 330 -14.02 -9.11 16.24
C SER A 330 -12.87 -8.94 17.24
N ALA A 331 -11.68 -9.38 16.84
CA ALA A 331 -10.44 -9.04 17.53
C ALA A 331 -10.19 -7.52 17.46
N VAL A 332 -9.79 -6.92 18.57
CA VAL A 332 -9.57 -5.47 18.68
C VAL A 332 -8.21 -5.20 19.31
N VAL A 333 -7.38 -4.45 18.59
CA VAL A 333 -6.11 -3.93 19.13
C VAL A 333 -6.40 -2.84 20.17
N LYS A 334 -5.74 -2.96 21.33
CA LYS A 334 -5.87 -2.01 22.44
C LYS A 334 -4.61 -1.17 22.55
N GLU A 335 -4.78 0.07 23.00
CA GLU A 335 -3.66 0.97 23.30
C GLU A 335 -2.75 1.27 22.08
N ASN A 336 -3.29 1.27 20.87
CA ASN A 336 -2.60 1.67 19.65
C ASN A 336 -2.53 3.20 19.53
N THR A 337 -1.83 3.84 20.48
CA THR A 337 -1.67 5.29 20.51
C THR A 337 -0.61 5.78 19.51
N PRO A 338 -0.64 7.07 19.12
CA PRO A 338 0.39 7.67 18.26
C PRO A 338 1.82 7.47 18.77
N GLU A 339 2.04 7.55 20.10
CA GLU A 339 3.36 7.37 20.71
C GLU A 339 3.88 5.93 20.55
N ARG A 340 3.01 4.93 20.70
CA ARG A 340 3.39 3.53 20.47
C ARG A 340 3.63 3.24 19.00
N PHE A 341 2.83 3.82 18.12
CA PHE A 341 3.06 3.75 16.67
C PHE A 341 4.39 4.42 16.27
N GLU A 342 4.71 5.58 16.85
CA GLU A 342 6.02 6.23 16.67
C GLU A 342 7.18 5.31 17.09
N GLY A 343 7.03 4.61 18.22
CA GLY A 343 7.98 3.60 18.67
C GLY A 343 8.18 2.47 17.64
N ALA A 344 7.10 2.01 17.01
CA ALA A 344 7.15 1.00 15.96
C ALA A 344 7.88 1.51 14.70
N LEU A 345 7.62 2.75 14.29
CA LEU A 345 8.31 3.38 13.16
C LEU A 345 9.81 3.54 13.43
N ARG A 346 10.21 3.93 14.65
CA ARG A 346 11.63 3.98 15.07
C ARG A 346 12.27 2.60 15.00
N ARG A 347 11.57 1.55 15.41
CA ARG A 347 12.05 0.17 15.31
C ARG A 347 12.24 -0.25 13.86
N ALA A 348 11.29 0.06 12.97
CA ALA A 348 11.39 -0.23 11.54
C ALA A 348 12.57 0.53 10.89
N LYS A 349 12.75 1.81 11.22
CA LYS A 349 13.90 2.61 10.78
C LYS A 349 15.22 2.00 11.20
N ALA A 350 15.35 1.65 12.50
CA ALA A 350 16.57 1.04 13.04
C ALA A 350 16.85 -0.34 12.39
N TRP A 351 15.81 -1.13 12.13
CA TRP A 351 15.91 -2.42 11.46
C TRP A 351 16.49 -2.27 10.04
N LEU A 352 16.01 -1.26 9.27
CA LEU A 352 16.56 -0.94 7.96
C LEU A 352 17.99 -0.38 8.04
N ASP A 353 18.29 0.45 9.04
CA ASP A 353 19.63 1.04 9.18
C ASP A 353 20.71 -0.03 9.45
N ALA A 354 20.33 -1.10 10.15
CA ALA A 354 21.20 -2.27 10.32
C ALA A 354 21.47 -3.02 9.00
N ARG A 355 20.74 -2.71 7.91
CA ARG A 355 20.84 -3.34 6.58
C ARG A 355 21.19 -2.31 5.50
N PRO A 356 22.44 -1.79 5.45
CA PRO A 356 22.81 -0.62 4.64
C PRO A 356 22.71 -0.84 3.13
N LYS A 357 22.69 -2.10 2.67
CA LYS A 357 22.54 -2.44 1.25
C LYS A 357 21.09 -2.58 0.80
N MET A 358 20.16 -2.64 1.75
CA MET A 358 18.73 -2.75 1.46
C MET A 358 18.17 -1.37 1.09
N HIS A 359 17.28 -1.35 0.11
CA HIS A 359 16.48 -0.16 -0.20
C HIS A 359 15.67 0.26 1.03
N LYS A 360 15.56 1.56 1.29
CA LYS A 360 14.99 2.09 2.55
C LYS A 360 13.48 2.29 2.45
N LEU A 361 12.73 1.20 2.20
CA LEU A 361 11.28 1.18 2.13
C LEU A 361 10.67 0.66 3.43
N ILE A 362 9.69 1.38 3.96
CA ILE A 362 8.80 0.97 5.06
C ILE A 362 7.37 1.05 4.54
N THR A 363 6.58 0.01 4.77
CA THR A 363 5.16 0.03 4.45
C THR A 363 4.31 0.24 5.70
N VAL A 364 3.21 0.98 5.55
CA VAL A 364 2.29 1.31 6.65
C VAL A 364 0.86 0.98 6.23
N ASN A 365 0.19 0.20 7.03
CA ASN A 365 -1.26 0.04 6.91
C ASN A 365 -1.93 0.93 7.95
N SER A 366 -2.65 1.95 7.50
CA SER A 366 -2.82 2.39 6.11
C SER A 366 -2.97 3.90 6.05
N TRP A 367 -3.24 4.43 4.89
CA TRP A 367 -3.65 5.82 4.75
C TRP A 367 -5.09 6.02 5.27
N ASN A 368 -6.03 5.11 4.93
CA ASN A 368 -7.46 5.34 5.09
C ASN A 368 -8.33 4.10 5.37
N GLU A 369 -7.82 3.00 5.93
CA GLU A 369 -8.64 1.83 6.31
C GLU A 369 -9.47 2.10 7.58
N TRP A 370 -10.47 2.99 7.46
CA TRP A 370 -11.31 3.45 8.57
C TRP A 370 -12.10 2.33 9.23
N THR A 371 -12.64 1.40 8.45
CA THR A 371 -13.45 0.29 8.97
C THR A 371 -12.62 -0.84 9.59
N GLU A 372 -11.28 -0.72 9.53
CA GLU A 372 -10.33 -1.58 10.22
C GLU A 372 -9.62 -0.86 11.36
N THR A 373 -9.95 0.40 11.62
CA THR A 373 -9.27 1.25 12.62
C THR A 373 -7.75 1.28 12.43
N SER A 374 -7.33 1.30 11.16
CA SER A 374 -5.93 1.34 10.73
C SER A 374 -5.73 2.43 9.69
N TYR A 375 -5.49 3.68 10.12
CA TYR A 375 -5.44 4.84 9.23
C TYR A 375 -4.50 5.92 9.75
N LEU A 376 -3.89 6.68 8.81
CA LEU A 376 -3.08 7.87 9.07
C LEU A 376 -3.88 9.17 8.95
N GLN A 377 -5.01 9.15 8.23
CA GLN A 377 -5.91 10.32 8.14
C GLN A 377 -6.31 10.80 9.55
N PRO A 378 -6.42 12.12 9.79
CA PRO A 378 -6.64 12.64 11.14
C PRO A 378 -8.05 12.34 11.66
N ASP A 379 -8.13 11.99 12.94
CA ASP A 379 -9.35 11.69 13.66
C ASP A 379 -9.64 12.69 14.81
N ASP A 380 -10.83 12.60 15.40
CA ASP A 380 -11.26 13.49 16.51
C ASP A 380 -10.69 13.09 17.88
N VAL A 381 -9.99 11.95 17.99
CA VAL A 381 -9.38 11.49 19.24
C VAL A 381 -7.93 11.92 19.34
N TYR A 382 -7.13 11.66 18.28
CA TYR A 382 -5.70 11.92 18.26
C TYR A 382 -5.30 13.06 17.33
N GLY A 383 -6.25 13.68 16.62
CA GLY A 383 -5.94 14.72 15.65
C GLY A 383 -5.01 14.21 14.54
N TYR A 384 -3.90 14.88 14.38
CA TYR A 384 -2.83 14.49 13.43
C TYR A 384 -1.78 13.55 14.06
N GLY A 385 -1.99 13.03 15.26
CA GLY A 385 -0.99 12.33 16.04
C GLY A 385 -0.27 11.19 15.32
N TYR A 386 -0.97 10.37 14.51
CA TYR A 386 -0.32 9.33 13.72
C TYR A 386 0.55 9.89 12.59
N LEU A 387 0.12 10.96 11.93
CA LEU A 387 0.91 11.67 10.94
C LEU A 387 2.12 12.37 11.57
N ASP A 388 1.93 13.01 12.72
CA ASP A 388 3.03 13.64 13.48
C ASP A 388 4.07 12.59 13.90
N ALA A 389 3.65 11.37 14.28
CA ALA A 389 4.55 10.27 14.58
C ALA A 389 5.45 9.91 13.37
N VAL A 390 4.89 9.85 12.16
CA VAL A 390 5.67 9.65 10.93
C VAL A 390 6.65 10.80 10.72
N LYS A 391 6.19 12.04 10.88
CA LYS A 391 7.01 13.24 10.71
C LYS A 391 8.20 13.28 11.67
N HIS A 392 7.98 13.02 12.96
CA HIS A 392 9.04 13.00 13.96
C HIS A 392 10.15 12.03 13.55
N VAL A 393 9.80 10.82 13.11
CA VAL A 393 10.78 9.76 12.80
C VAL A 393 11.51 10.01 11.48
N PHE A 394 10.81 10.49 10.44
CA PHE A 394 11.34 10.51 9.07
C PHE A 394 11.65 11.90 8.52
N ILE A 395 11.24 12.97 9.18
CA ILE A 395 11.55 14.35 8.80
C ILE A 395 12.41 15.02 9.86
N ASP A 396 11.96 15.04 11.13
CA ASP A 396 12.58 15.87 12.16
C ASP A 396 13.86 15.24 12.73
N GLU A 397 14.04 13.90 12.62
CA GLU A 397 15.22 13.14 13.10
C GLU A 397 16.21 12.72 11.99
N GLN A 398 16.22 13.41 10.87
CA GLN A 398 17.18 13.14 9.77
C GLN A 398 18.53 13.77 9.99
#